data_a128ef2c142b765a73d7a3bd76399dbd
#
_entry.id   a128ef2c142b765a73d7a3bd76399dbd
#
_cell.length_a   1.000
_cell.length_b   1.000
_cell.length_c   1.000
_cell.angle_alpha   90.00
_cell.angle_beta   90.00
_cell.angle_gamma   90.00
#
_symmetry.space_group_name_H-M   'P 1'
#
loop_
_entity.id
_entity.type
_entity.pdbx_description
1 polymer ?
#
loop_
_entity_poly.entity_id
_entity_poly.type
_entity_poly.pdbx_seq_one_letter_code
_entity_poly.pdbx_strand_id
1 'polypeptide(L)'
;MNELRELARKLLGDGTVKVVIGYEEGPRGVRPAMITDPAQAERLVFDARCVHNLATYLNPRRPHLARLGKPAVVVKGCDARAVAGMIRESQVKREDVVIVGVRCGGVVRDPTMKAALAPETVSPRCGHCASREPKLFDHLLGALPPAPPRPAGDDPVARVEQMPLPERWAFWKEELSRCVRCHACREVCPMCFCAACVADKSRPQWIETSSTPRANLSWQLTRVMHMAGRCAGCGECTRACPSHIPLSLILAHVARHVERRFGYQVDDDPSIPAPIGAFKTDDSQEFIL
;
A
#
# COMPACT_ATOMS: atom_id res chain seq x y z
N MET A 1 -4.47 4.62 22.39
CA MET A 1 -4.04 6.00 21.99
C MET A 1 -2.94 6.55 22.87
N ASN A 2 -3.08 6.49 24.19
CA ASN A 2 -2.04 7.00 25.11
C ASN A 2 -0.67 6.33 24.87
N GLU A 3 -0.65 5.00 24.69
CA GLU A 3 0.59 4.25 24.39
C GLU A 3 1.35 4.82 23.17
N LEU A 4 0.66 5.15 22.08
CA LEU A 4 1.29 5.72 20.87
C LEU A 4 1.90 7.10 21.17
N ARG A 5 1.19 7.96 21.89
CA ARG A 5 1.63 9.30 22.24
C ARG A 5 2.82 9.27 23.19
N GLU A 6 2.78 8.39 24.20
CA GLU A 6 3.87 8.19 25.16
C GLU A 6 5.11 7.66 24.47
N LEU A 7 4.96 6.64 23.60
CA LEU A 7 6.07 6.11 22.81
C LEU A 7 6.67 7.18 21.90
N ALA A 8 5.84 7.97 21.20
CA ALA A 8 6.31 9.04 20.33
C ALA A 8 7.09 10.10 21.09
N ARG A 9 6.59 10.54 22.28
CA ARG A 9 7.30 11.48 23.15
C ARG A 9 8.66 10.94 23.59
N LYS A 10 8.71 9.65 23.97
CA LYS A 10 9.95 8.99 24.37
C LYS A 10 10.95 8.96 23.22
N LEU A 11 10.57 8.40 22.06
CA LEU A 11 11.47 8.23 20.90
C LEU A 11 12.03 9.55 20.36
N LEU A 12 11.23 10.61 20.41
CA LEU A 12 11.66 11.96 20.02
C LEU A 12 12.52 12.61 21.12
N GLY A 13 12.12 12.46 22.38
CA GLY A 13 12.77 13.09 23.52
C GLY A 13 14.16 12.53 23.81
N ASP A 14 14.37 11.23 23.67
CA ASP A 14 15.68 10.58 23.81
C ASP A 14 16.54 10.64 22.54
N GLY A 15 15.99 11.18 21.44
CA GLY A 15 16.70 11.34 20.18
C GLY A 15 16.87 10.07 19.35
N THR A 16 16.22 8.97 19.73
CA THR A 16 16.21 7.70 18.95
C THR A 16 15.73 7.92 17.54
N VAL A 17 14.73 8.80 17.36
CA VAL A 17 14.25 9.25 16.07
C VAL A 17 14.17 10.78 15.99
N LYS A 18 14.13 11.31 14.80
CA LYS A 18 13.99 12.76 14.53
C LYS A 18 12.60 13.16 14.09
N VAL A 19 11.81 12.20 13.67
CA VAL A 19 10.42 12.40 13.22
C VAL A 19 9.59 11.15 13.49
N VAL A 20 8.35 11.34 13.92
CA VAL A 20 7.32 10.28 13.99
C VAL A 20 6.32 10.53 12.85
N ILE A 21 6.26 9.58 11.91
CA ILE A 21 5.30 9.57 10.81
C ILE A 21 4.06 8.82 11.31
N GLY A 22 2.99 9.55 11.56
CA GLY A 22 1.75 9.04 12.11
C GLY A 22 0.52 9.70 11.46
N TYR A 23 -0.55 9.81 12.21
CA TYR A 23 -1.79 10.45 11.77
C TYR A 23 -2.22 11.51 12.76
N GLU A 24 -2.92 12.54 12.28
CA GLU A 24 -3.52 13.61 13.08
C GLU A 24 -4.92 13.96 12.57
N GLU A 25 -5.71 14.63 13.40
CA GLU A 25 -6.94 15.28 12.94
C GLU A 25 -6.61 16.43 11.99
N GLY A 26 -7.32 16.50 10.90
CA GLY A 26 -7.24 17.57 9.93
C GLY A 26 -8.63 18.18 9.63
N PRO A 27 -8.69 19.28 8.88
CA PRO A 27 -9.97 19.97 8.59
C PRO A 27 -11.00 19.08 7.86
N ARG A 28 -10.54 18.06 7.14
CA ARG A 28 -11.36 17.13 6.36
C ARG A 28 -11.14 15.68 6.77
N GLY A 29 -11.07 15.41 8.09
CA GLY A 29 -10.81 14.08 8.61
C GLY A 29 -9.34 13.80 8.92
N VAL A 30 -9.01 12.54 9.19
CA VAL A 30 -7.66 12.14 9.60
C VAL A 30 -6.71 12.14 8.41
N ARG A 31 -5.52 12.69 8.62
CA ARG A 31 -4.46 12.83 7.62
C ARG A 31 -3.10 12.35 8.16
N PRO A 32 -2.14 12.04 7.28
CA PRO A 32 -0.74 11.83 7.68
C PRO A 32 -0.12 13.06 8.34
N ALA A 33 0.72 12.82 9.36
CA ALA A 33 1.43 13.85 10.11
C ALA A 33 2.89 13.46 10.32
N MET A 34 3.78 14.46 10.35
CA MET A 34 5.19 14.35 10.68
C MET A 34 5.44 15.15 11.96
N ILE A 35 5.59 14.43 13.07
CA ILE A 35 5.81 15.04 14.40
C ILE A 35 7.31 15.02 14.68
N THR A 36 7.91 16.19 14.87
CA THR A 36 9.34 16.36 15.15
C THR A 36 9.61 16.89 16.57
N ASP A 37 8.57 17.40 17.23
CA ASP A 37 8.62 17.93 18.60
C ASP A 37 7.89 16.97 19.54
N PRO A 38 8.53 16.46 20.61
CA PRO A 38 7.88 15.60 21.61
C PRO A 38 6.60 16.20 22.21
N ALA A 39 6.53 17.53 22.37
CA ALA A 39 5.35 18.21 22.90
C ALA A 39 4.14 18.11 21.97
N GLN A 40 4.35 17.89 20.67
CA GLN A 40 3.28 17.74 19.66
C GLN A 40 2.77 16.31 19.53
N ALA A 41 3.30 15.34 20.28
CA ALA A 41 2.86 13.95 20.23
C ALA A 41 1.37 13.78 20.55
N GLU A 42 0.76 14.73 21.29
CA GLU A 42 -0.67 14.76 21.59
C GLU A 42 -1.56 14.85 20.34
N ARG A 43 -1.02 15.36 19.22
CA ARG A 43 -1.73 15.45 17.94
C ARG A 43 -1.96 14.09 17.31
N LEU A 44 -1.17 13.08 17.68
CA LEU A 44 -1.27 11.74 17.09
C LEU A 44 -2.61 11.09 17.43
N VAL A 45 -3.21 10.52 16.39
CA VAL A 45 -4.45 9.73 16.45
C VAL A 45 -4.25 8.40 15.72
N PHE A 46 -4.97 7.37 16.17
CA PHE A 46 -5.08 6.12 15.43
C PHE A 46 -6.46 5.50 15.64
N ASP A 47 -7.25 5.48 14.58
CA ASP A 47 -8.59 4.89 14.55
C ASP A 47 -8.94 4.40 13.13
N ALA A 48 -10.19 4.00 12.92
CA ALA A 48 -10.65 3.49 11.63
C ALA A 48 -10.54 4.49 10.46
N ARG A 49 -10.34 5.78 10.72
CA ARG A 49 -10.14 6.82 9.71
C ARG A 49 -8.69 6.92 9.22
N CYS A 50 -7.76 6.17 9.82
CA CYS A 50 -6.33 6.13 9.44
C CYS A 50 -6.13 5.30 8.17
N VAL A 51 -6.73 5.73 7.07
CA VAL A 51 -6.83 4.97 5.81
C VAL A 51 -5.51 4.91 5.03
N HIS A 52 -4.66 5.94 5.12
CA HIS A 52 -3.44 6.07 4.32
C HIS A 52 -2.42 4.96 4.63
N ASN A 53 -1.61 4.60 3.64
CA ASN A 53 -0.43 3.76 3.86
C ASN A 53 0.78 4.67 4.12
N LEU A 54 1.25 4.70 5.36
CA LEU A 54 2.34 5.60 5.76
C LEU A 54 3.71 5.17 5.25
N ALA A 55 3.89 3.92 4.82
CA ALA A 55 5.15 3.48 4.21
C ALA A 55 5.52 4.29 2.97
N THR A 56 4.53 4.92 2.29
CA THR A 56 4.79 5.81 1.15
C THR A 56 5.70 7.00 1.51
N TYR A 57 5.78 7.38 2.79
CA TYR A 57 6.63 8.48 3.25
C TYR A 57 8.08 8.08 3.49
N LEU A 58 8.39 6.78 3.47
CA LEU A 58 9.75 6.24 3.44
C LEU A 58 10.33 6.16 2.01
N ASN A 59 9.51 6.46 0.99
CA ASN A 59 9.88 6.33 -0.40
C ASN A 59 11.02 7.29 -0.78
N PRO A 60 12.13 6.82 -1.40
CA PRO A 60 13.28 7.64 -1.77
C PRO A 60 12.96 8.78 -2.75
N ARG A 61 11.80 8.73 -3.44
CA ARG A 61 11.31 9.88 -4.22
C ARG A 61 10.88 11.08 -3.37
N ARG A 62 10.93 10.97 -2.05
CA ARG A 62 10.56 12.04 -1.09
C ARG A 62 11.78 12.53 -0.29
N PRO A 63 12.82 13.04 -0.96
CA PRO A 63 14.09 13.40 -0.29
C PRO A 63 13.93 14.48 0.78
N HIS A 64 12.89 15.30 0.70
CA HIS A 64 12.56 16.29 1.71
C HIS A 64 12.18 15.66 3.07
N LEU A 65 11.60 14.46 3.07
CA LEU A 65 11.29 13.73 4.30
C LEU A 65 12.54 13.05 4.88
N ALA A 66 13.42 12.52 4.02
CA ALA A 66 14.69 11.95 4.46
C ALA A 66 15.57 12.99 5.17
N ARG A 67 15.46 14.28 4.82
CA ARG A 67 16.17 15.38 5.49
C ARG A 67 15.73 15.61 6.92
N LEU A 68 14.57 15.11 7.34
CA LEU A 68 14.11 15.19 8.73
C LEU A 68 14.90 14.27 9.66
N GLY A 69 15.70 13.34 9.12
CA GLY A 69 16.49 12.36 9.87
C GLY A 69 15.74 11.03 10.06
N LYS A 70 16.28 10.19 10.96
CA LYS A 70 15.74 8.84 11.20
C LYS A 70 14.29 8.89 11.65
N PRO A 71 13.36 8.25 10.91
CA PRO A 71 11.93 8.24 11.24
C PRO A 71 11.54 7.08 12.15
N ALA A 72 10.49 7.29 12.96
CA ALA A 72 9.58 6.24 13.38
C ALA A 72 8.35 6.28 12.46
N VAL A 73 7.88 5.14 11.99
CA VAL A 73 6.67 5.06 11.16
C VAL A 73 5.62 4.20 11.83
N VAL A 74 4.40 4.72 11.95
CA VAL A 74 3.24 3.99 12.46
C VAL A 74 2.65 3.14 11.35
N VAL A 75 2.60 1.81 11.53
CA VAL A 75 2.23 0.86 10.49
C VAL A 75 1.09 -0.07 10.92
N LYS A 76 0.13 -0.27 10.02
CA LYS A 76 -0.81 -1.40 10.00
C LYS A 76 -0.14 -2.60 9.32
N GLY A 77 -0.72 -3.78 9.38
CA GLY A 77 -0.14 -4.95 8.71
C GLY A 77 0.10 -4.76 7.20
N CYS A 78 -0.82 -4.09 6.49
CA CYS A 78 -0.61 -3.77 5.07
C CYS A 78 0.51 -2.73 4.85
N ASP A 79 0.75 -1.84 5.81
CA ASP A 79 1.87 -0.89 5.76
C ASP A 79 3.19 -1.61 6.06
N ALA A 80 3.20 -2.54 7.04
CA ALA A 80 4.36 -3.36 7.38
C ALA A 80 4.83 -4.21 6.18
N ARG A 81 3.91 -4.81 5.42
CA ARG A 81 4.23 -5.49 4.16
C ARG A 81 4.92 -4.58 3.14
N ALA A 82 4.47 -3.33 3.05
CA ALA A 82 5.10 -2.36 2.16
C ALA A 82 6.51 -1.99 2.64
N VAL A 83 6.70 -1.79 3.95
CA VAL A 83 8.03 -1.53 4.53
C VAL A 83 8.96 -2.72 4.31
N ALA A 84 8.49 -3.95 4.55
CA ALA A 84 9.26 -5.17 4.29
C ALA A 84 9.66 -5.28 2.81
N GLY A 85 8.74 -4.98 1.89
CA GLY A 85 9.04 -4.92 0.46
C GLY A 85 10.11 -3.88 0.11
N MET A 86 10.06 -2.69 0.70
CA MET A 86 11.07 -1.65 0.50
C MET A 86 12.43 -2.04 1.07
N ILE A 87 12.49 -2.75 2.20
CA ILE A 87 13.73 -3.28 2.78
C ILE A 87 14.30 -4.37 1.86
N ARG A 88 13.48 -5.32 1.44
CA ARG A 88 13.84 -6.40 0.51
C ARG A 88 14.45 -5.88 -0.78
N GLU A 89 13.92 -4.78 -1.29
CA GLU A 89 14.38 -4.15 -2.54
C GLU A 89 15.44 -3.06 -2.29
N SER A 90 16.04 -3.01 -1.10
CA SER A 90 17.12 -2.09 -0.71
C SER A 90 16.78 -0.60 -0.86
N GLN A 91 15.50 -0.25 -0.77
CA GLN A 91 15.03 1.14 -0.82
C GLN A 91 15.05 1.81 0.56
N VAL A 92 14.96 1.00 1.60
CA VAL A 92 15.04 1.43 3.01
C VAL A 92 15.95 0.44 3.72
N LYS A 93 16.93 0.93 4.46
CA LYS A 93 17.71 0.09 5.36
C LYS A 93 16.93 -0.15 6.64
N ARG A 94 16.95 -1.38 7.15
CA ARG A 94 16.18 -1.76 8.34
C ARG A 94 16.57 -0.94 9.57
N GLU A 95 17.84 -0.67 9.73
CA GLU A 95 18.43 0.10 10.85
C GLU A 95 18.10 1.60 10.80
N ASP A 96 17.71 2.12 9.65
CA ASP A 96 17.41 3.55 9.45
C ASP A 96 15.95 3.92 9.76
N VAL A 97 15.12 2.95 10.16
CA VAL A 97 13.71 3.18 10.49
C VAL A 97 13.30 2.47 11.78
N VAL A 98 12.54 3.15 12.62
CA VAL A 98 11.82 2.54 13.75
C VAL A 98 10.39 2.25 13.32
N ILE A 99 9.96 1.00 13.49
CA ILE A 99 8.64 0.54 13.02
C ILE A 99 7.72 0.39 14.24
N VAL A 100 6.71 1.25 14.31
CA VAL A 100 5.67 1.21 15.34
C VAL A 100 4.45 0.51 14.78
N GLY A 101 4.36 -0.78 15.02
CA GLY A 101 3.23 -1.61 14.61
C GLY A 101 1.99 -1.32 15.43
N VAL A 102 0.84 -1.19 14.78
CA VAL A 102 -0.47 -1.05 15.45
C VAL A 102 -1.43 -2.11 14.92
N ARG A 103 -2.04 -2.85 15.85
CA ARG A 103 -3.07 -3.84 15.53
C ARG A 103 -4.29 -3.16 14.95
N CYS A 104 -4.81 -3.67 13.83
CA CYS A 104 -5.79 -2.98 13.00
C CYS A 104 -7.09 -3.78 12.89
N GLY A 105 -8.22 -3.14 13.24
CA GLY A 105 -9.58 -3.68 13.06
C GLY A 105 -10.20 -3.39 11.68
N GLY A 106 -9.43 -2.80 10.76
CA GLY A 106 -9.91 -2.29 9.47
C GLY A 106 -10.00 -0.77 9.44
N VAL A 107 -10.24 -0.23 8.26
CA VAL A 107 -10.41 1.22 8.06
C VAL A 107 -11.68 1.50 7.25
N VAL A 108 -12.21 2.70 7.40
CA VAL A 108 -13.34 3.18 6.60
C VAL A 108 -12.94 3.45 5.14
N ARG A 109 -13.93 3.60 4.26
CA ARG A 109 -13.71 3.90 2.83
C ARG A 109 -13.15 5.30 2.63
N ASP A 110 -13.62 6.24 3.44
CA ASP A 110 -13.30 7.65 3.34
C ASP A 110 -12.86 8.19 4.71
N PRO A 111 -11.67 8.82 4.82
CA PRO A 111 -11.15 9.36 6.09
C PRO A 111 -12.00 10.50 6.68
N THR A 112 -12.91 11.08 5.90
CA THR A 112 -13.84 12.12 6.36
C THR A 112 -15.03 11.54 7.13
N MET A 113 -15.27 10.22 7.01
CA MET A 113 -16.38 9.56 7.68
C MET A 113 -16.14 9.49 9.19
N LYS A 114 -17.10 9.95 9.97
CA LYS A 114 -17.14 9.76 11.43
C LYS A 114 -17.95 8.52 11.86
N ALA A 115 -18.19 7.62 10.92
CA ALA A 115 -18.98 6.42 11.15
C ALA A 115 -18.14 5.28 11.77
N ALA A 116 -18.78 4.42 12.54
CA ALA A 116 -18.20 3.16 12.97
C ALA A 116 -17.96 2.23 11.79
N LEU A 117 -17.08 1.23 11.98
CA LEU A 117 -16.88 0.19 10.97
C LEU A 117 -18.16 -0.68 10.87
N ALA A 118 -18.76 -0.65 9.69
CA ALA A 118 -19.95 -1.42 9.32
C ALA A 118 -19.76 -1.95 7.88
N PRO A 119 -20.53 -2.92 7.40
CA PRO A 119 -20.40 -3.48 6.05
C PRO A 119 -20.40 -2.42 4.93
N GLU A 120 -21.20 -1.36 5.12
CA GLU A 120 -21.33 -0.25 4.16
C GLU A 120 -20.23 0.81 4.28
N THR A 121 -19.58 0.93 5.43
CA THR A 121 -18.56 1.96 5.69
C THR A 121 -17.13 1.43 5.62
N VAL A 122 -16.93 0.13 5.85
CA VAL A 122 -15.61 -0.50 5.80
C VAL A 122 -15.00 -0.45 4.41
N SER A 123 -13.71 -0.21 4.34
CA SER A 123 -12.97 -0.28 3.07
C SER A 123 -13.03 -1.71 2.51
N PRO A 124 -13.38 -1.89 1.22
CA PRO A 124 -13.49 -3.22 0.61
C PRO A 124 -12.26 -4.12 0.81
N ARG A 125 -11.07 -3.52 0.80
CA ARG A 125 -9.80 -4.22 1.05
C ARG A 125 -9.73 -4.86 2.44
N CYS A 126 -10.39 -4.27 3.44
CA CYS A 126 -10.34 -4.72 4.82
C CYS A 126 -11.25 -5.93 5.07
N GLY A 127 -12.33 -6.09 4.31
CA GLY A 127 -13.24 -7.23 4.42
C GLY A 127 -12.57 -8.60 4.13
N HIS A 128 -11.48 -8.60 3.37
CA HIS A 128 -10.71 -9.81 3.02
C HIS A 128 -9.25 -9.75 3.54
N CYS A 129 -8.96 -8.83 4.47
CA CYS A 129 -7.59 -8.62 4.96
C CYS A 129 -7.20 -9.70 5.97
N ALA A 130 -6.12 -10.45 5.66
CA ALA A 130 -5.49 -11.40 6.57
C ALA A 130 -4.40 -10.77 7.45
N SER A 131 -3.93 -9.55 7.12
CA SER A 131 -2.80 -8.89 7.79
C SER A 131 -3.29 -7.81 8.76
N ARG A 132 -3.88 -8.24 9.86
CA ARG A 132 -4.44 -7.33 10.88
C ARG A 132 -3.43 -6.97 11.97
N GLU A 133 -2.42 -7.80 12.16
CA GLU A 133 -1.31 -7.60 13.06
C GLU A 133 -0.03 -7.52 12.24
N PRO A 134 0.77 -6.44 12.36
CA PRO A 134 2.11 -6.37 11.78
C PRO A 134 3.01 -7.45 12.41
N LYS A 135 3.82 -8.14 11.61
CA LYS A 135 4.88 -9.04 12.11
C LYS A 135 6.24 -8.34 12.13
N LEU A 136 6.45 -7.33 11.25
CA LEU A 136 7.63 -6.50 11.23
C LEU A 136 7.40 -5.24 12.07
N PHE A 137 8.04 -5.17 13.26
CA PHE A 137 7.95 -4.02 14.17
C PHE A 137 9.14 -3.98 15.14
N ASP A 138 9.38 -2.81 15.71
CA ASP A 138 10.21 -2.60 16.91
C ASP A 138 9.33 -2.46 18.15
N HIS A 139 8.16 -1.84 17.99
CA HIS A 139 7.13 -1.70 19.02
C HIS A 139 5.78 -2.11 18.47
N LEU A 140 5.01 -2.90 19.21
CA LEU A 140 3.66 -3.33 18.82
C LEU A 140 2.64 -2.81 19.82
N LEU A 141 1.68 -2.03 19.36
CA LEU A 141 0.72 -1.31 20.20
C LEU A 141 -0.72 -1.82 20.04
N GLY A 142 -1.47 -1.66 21.11
CA GLY A 142 -2.89 -1.95 21.18
C GLY A 142 -3.23 -3.43 21.25
N ALA A 143 -4.45 -3.76 21.68
CA ALA A 143 -5.02 -5.10 21.56
C ALA A 143 -5.55 -5.35 20.14
N LEU A 144 -5.60 -6.61 19.70
CA LEU A 144 -6.16 -6.95 18.40
C LEU A 144 -7.68 -6.73 18.41
N PRO A 145 -8.20 -5.76 17.63
CA PRO A 145 -9.62 -5.50 17.60
C PRO A 145 -10.41 -6.66 16.97
N PRO A 146 -11.74 -6.73 17.12
CA PRO A 146 -12.57 -7.62 16.34
C PRO A 146 -12.29 -7.55 14.85
N ALA A 147 -12.56 -8.63 14.11
CA ALA A 147 -12.43 -8.61 12.66
C ALA A 147 -13.40 -7.56 12.07
N PRO A 148 -12.97 -6.81 11.03
CA PRO A 148 -13.86 -5.87 10.38
C PRO A 148 -15.06 -6.62 9.80
N PRO A 149 -16.24 -5.99 9.78
CA PRO A 149 -17.39 -6.58 9.13
C PRO A 149 -17.06 -6.85 7.65
N ARG A 150 -17.47 -8.01 7.16
CA ARG A 150 -17.37 -8.31 5.73
C ARG A 150 -18.64 -7.82 5.05
N PRO A 151 -18.55 -7.16 3.90
CA PRO A 151 -19.72 -6.95 3.05
C PRO A 151 -20.40 -8.31 2.82
N ALA A 152 -21.69 -8.36 2.94
CA ALA A 152 -22.46 -9.54 2.54
C ALA A 152 -22.27 -9.73 1.03
N GLY A 153 -21.82 -10.90 0.60
CA GLY A 153 -21.68 -11.23 -0.81
C GLY A 153 -20.25 -11.52 -1.28
N ASP A 154 -20.08 -11.46 -2.55
CA ASP A 154 -19.00 -12.00 -3.32
C ASP A 154 -17.60 -11.45 -3.03
N ASP A 155 -16.61 -12.33 -3.06
CA ASP A 155 -15.23 -11.96 -3.29
C ASP A 155 -15.10 -11.28 -4.68
N PRO A 156 -14.79 -9.97 -4.73
CA PRO A 156 -14.76 -9.25 -5.99
C PRO A 156 -13.69 -9.77 -6.96
N VAL A 157 -12.63 -10.39 -6.44
CA VAL A 157 -11.59 -11.01 -7.28
C VAL A 157 -12.13 -12.30 -7.90
N ALA A 158 -12.80 -13.15 -7.10
CA ALA A 158 -13.41 -14.38 -7.61
C ALA A 158 -14.46 -14.07 -8.68
N ARG A 159 -15.26 -13.01 -8.49
CA ARG A 159 -16.24 -12.57 -9.51
C ARG A 159 -15.58 -12.25 -10.84
N VAL A 160 -14.48 -11.50 -10.83
CA VAL A 160 -13.72 -11.17 -12.06
C VAL A 160 -13.08 -12.43 -12.66
N GLU A 161 -12.57 -13.34 -11.82
CA GLU A 161 -11.98 -14.61 -12.28
C GLU A 161 -13.00 -15.53 -12.97
N GLN A 162 -14.26 -15.50 -12.54
CA GLN A 162 -15.36 -16.29 -13.13
C GLN A 162 -15.88 -15.72 -14.44
N MET A 163 -15.58 -14.46 -14.78
CA MET A 163 -15.98 -13.89 -16.07
C MET A 163 -15.33 -14.65 -17.24
N PRO A 164 -16.06 -14.97 -18.30
CA PRO A 164 -15.47 -15.41 -19.57
C PRO A 164 -14.36 -14.45 -20.04
N LEU A 165 -13.30 -14.98 -20.66
CA LEU A 165 -12.15 -14.16 -21.07
C LEU A 165 -12.53 -12.91 -21.90
N PRO A 166 -13.46 -12.98 -22.90
CA PRO A 166 -13.85 -11.80 -23.64
C PRO A 166 -14.53 -10.72 -22.79
N GLU A 167 -15.39 -11.15 -21.85
CA GLU A 167 -16.09 -10.24 -20.93
C GLU A 167 -15.13 -9.59 -19.93
N ARG A 168 -14.21 -10.39 -19.37
CA ARG A 168 -13.17 -9.89 -18.47
C ARG A 168 -12.27 -8.88 -19.17
N TRP A 169 -11.91 -9.14 -20.42
CA TRP A 169 -11.13 -8.22 -21.24
C TRP A 169 -11.90 -6.92 -21.51
N ALA A 170 -13.17 -7.02 -21.89
CA ALA A 170 -14.05 -5.87 -22.12
C ALA A 170 -14.17 -5.01 -20.83
N PHE A 171 -14.41 -5.66 -19.69
CA PHE A 171 -14.48 -5.00 -18.38
C PHE A 171 -13.20 -4.18 -18.09
N TRP A 172 -12.02 -4.78 -18.21
CA TRP A 172 -10.77 -4.04 -17.94
C TRP A 172 -10.47 -2.96 -18.98
N LYS A 173 -10.81 -3.16 -20.23
CA LYS A 173 -10.69 -2.11 -21.26
C LYS A 173 -11.54 -0.90 -20.90
N GLU A 174 -12.78 -1.12 -20.52
CA GLU A 174 -13.71 -0.07 -20.13
C GLU A 174 -13.19 0.67 -18.87
N GLU A 175 -12.86 -0.06 -17.79
CA GLU A 175 -12.35 0.53 -16.56
C GLU A 175 -11.09 1.37 -16.80
N LEU A 176 -10.12 0.85 -17.53
CA LEU A 176 -8.85 1.54 -17.75
C LEU A 176 -8.94 2.67 -18.77
N SER A 177 -9.97 2.68 -19.65
CA SER A 177 -10.22 3.77 -20.60
C SER A 177 -10.52 5.09 -19.87
N ARG A 178 -11.14 5.02 -18.69
CA ARG A 178 -11.47 6.20 -17.84
C ARG A 178 -10.27 6.89 -17.22
N CYS A 179 -9.06 6.34 -17.38
CA CYS A 179 -7.86 6.89 -16.79
C CYS A 179 -7.49 8.25 -17.37
N VAL A 180 -7.37 9.26 -16.53
CA VAL A 180 -6.97 10.63 -16.92
C VAL A 180 -5.47 10.88 -16.78
N ARG A 181 -4.66 9.84 -16.55
CA ARG A 181 -3.19 9.92 -16.43
C ARG A 181 -2.68 10.87 -15.33
N CYS A 182 -3.45 11.06 -14.26
CA CYS A 182 -3.08 11.96 -13.15
C CYS A 182 -1.94 11.42 -12.27
N HIS A 183 -1.55 10.15 -12.44
CA HIS A 183 -0.50 9.44 -11.69
C HIS A 183 -0.73 9.32 -10.16
N ALA A 184 -1.90 9.71 -9.62
CA ALA A 184 -2.19 9.61 -8.18
C ALA A 184 -1.97 8.19 -7.63
N CYS A 185 -2.36 7.16 -8.39
CA CYS A 185 -2.14 5.76 -8.01
C CYS A 185 -0.66 5.36 -7.88
N ARG A 186 0.24 6.01 -8.61
CA ARG A 186 1.69 5.86 -8.49
C ARG A 186 2.22 6.62 -7.26
N GLU A 187 1.74 7.85 -7.06
CA GLU A 187 2.24 8.72 -5.99
C GLU A 187 1.89 8.20 -4.58
N VAL A 188 0.75 7.53 -4.41
CA VAL A 188 0.36 6.95 -3.11
C VAL A 188 0.93 5.56 -2.88
N CYS A 189 1.51 4.92 -3.89
CA CYS A 189 2.02 3.55 -3.78
C CYS A 189 3.43 3.53 -3.20
N PRO A 190 3.67 2.90 -2.03
CA PRO A 190 5.00 2.79 -1.46
C PRO A 190 5.97 2.01 -2.35
N MET A 191 5.47 1.04 -3.13
CA MET A 191 6.27 0.20 -4.01
C MET A 191 6.56 0.83 -5.38
N CYS A 192 6.01 2.02 -5.68
CA CYS A 192 6.37 2.79 -6.88
C CYS A 192 7.46 3.82 -6.57
N PHE A 193 8.68 3.39 -6.33
CA PHE A 193 9.80 4.21 -5.86
C PHE A 193 10.80 4.62 -6.95
N CYS A 194 10.64 4.17 -8.20
CA CYS A 194 11.54 4.57 -9.29
C CYS A 194 11.58 6.09 -9.47
N ALA A 195 12.77 6.68 -9.48
CA ALA A 195 12.94 8.11 -9.70
C ALA A 195 12.40 8.55 -11.07
N ALA A 196 12.60 7.73 -12.10
CA ALA A 196 12.02 7.90 -13.43
C ALA A 196 11.31 6.58 -13.82
N CYS A 197 10.01 6.67 -14.08
CA CYS A 197 9.23 5.51 -14.49
C CYS A 197 9.51 5.17 -15.97
N VAL A 198 9.76 3.90 -16.28
CA VAL A 198 9.94 3.46 -17.67
C VAL A 198 8.73 3.77 -18.54
N ALA A 199 7.52 3.72 -17.97
CA ALA A 199 6.28 4.04 -18.67
C ALA A 199 6.09 5.54 -18.99
N ASP A 200 6.92 6.42 -18.39
CA ASP A 200 6.86 7.87 -18.61
C ASP A 200 8.05 8.38 -19.44
N LYS A 201 8.97 7.50 -19.86
CA LYS A 201 10.10 7.89 -20.70
C LYS A 201 9.63 8.36 -22.07
N SER A 202 10.18 9.50 -22.51
CA SER A 202 9.94 10.08 -23.85
C SER A 202 11.08 9.84 -24.84
N ARG A 203 12.27 9.38 -24.34
CA ARG A 203 13.46 9.13 -25.15
C ARG A 203 14.20 7.86 -24.68
N PRO A 204 14.02 6.71 -25.35
CA PRO A 204 12.96 6.42 -26.31
C PRO A 204 11.58 6.39 -25.64
N GLN A 205 10.53 6.69 -26.41
CA GLN A 205 9.17 6.60 -25.91
C GLN A 205 8.67 5.16 -26.07
N TRP A 206 8.48 4.46 -24.94
CA TRP A 206 7.97 3.10 -24.93
C TRP A 206 6.43 3.05 -24.90
N ILE A 207 5.82 3.99 -24.20
CA ILE A 207 4.37 4.09 -24.02
C ILE A 207 3.95 5.52 -24.36
N GLU A 208 2.89 5.63 -25.14
CA GLU A 208 2.29 6.92 -25.46
C GLU A 208 1.92 7.69 -24.17
N THR A 209 2.28 8.96 -24.09
CA THR A 209 2.09 9.80 -22.90
C THR A 209 0.70 10.42 -22.78
N SER A 210 -0.07 10.45 -23.88
CA SER A 210 -1.44 10.95 -23.89
C SER A 210 -2.41 10.03 -23.14
N SER A 211 -3.58 10.55 -22.76
CA SER A 211 -4.62 9.76 -22.06
C SER A 211 -5.61 9.09 -23.02
N THR A 212 -5.11 8.54 -24.13
CA THR A 212 -5.94 7.71 -25.02
C THR A 212 -6.22 6.34 -24.37
N PRO A 213 -7.32 5.66 -24.72
CA PRO A 213 -7.63 4.33 -24.19
C PRO A 213 -6.49 3.32 -24.37
N ARG A 214 -5.81 3.32 -25.52
CA ARG A 214 -4.66 2.43 -25.78
C ARG A 214 -3.48 2.76 -24.89
N ALA A 215 -3.13 4.03 -24.76
CA ALA A 215 -2.03 4.48 -23.93
C ALA A 215 -2.30 4.21 -22.43
N ASN A 216 -3.53 4.46 -21.98
CA ASN A 216 -3.98 4.17 -20.62
C ASN A 216 -3.88 2.68 -20.30
N LEU A 217 -4.35 1.82 -21.20
CA LEU A 217 -4.24 0.37 -21.05
C LEU A 217 -2.78 -0.06 -20.92
N SER A 218 -1.92 0.37 -21.84
CA SER A 218 -0.49 0.02 -21.84
C SER A 218 0.20 0.49 -20.55
N TRP A 219 -0.06 1.72 -20.11
CA TRP A 219 0.53 2.28 -18.89
C TRP A 219 0.09 1.52 -17.64
N GLN A 220 -1.21 1.25 -17.51
CA GLN A 220 -1.75 0.55 -16.35
C GLN A 220 -1.32 -0.91 -16.32
N LEU A 221 -1.28 -1.61 -17.46
CA LEU A 221 -0.77 -2.98 -17.52
C LEU A 221 0.70 -3.06 -17.13
N THR A 222 1.54 -2.15 -17.64
CA THR A 222 2.95 -2.06 -17.25
C THR A 222 3.07 -1.89 -15.74
N ARG A 223 2.31 -0.97 -15.14
CA ARG A 223 2.30 -0.75 -13.71
C ARG A 223 1.83 -1.99 -12.94
N VAL A 224 0.78 -2.65 -13.40
CA VAL A 224 0.25 -3.86 -12.76
C VAL A 224 1.29 -4.98 -12.77
N MET A 225 1.97 -5.19 -13.89
CA MET A 225 3.02 -6.21 -14.01
C MET A 225 4.21 -5.91 -13.10
N HIS A 226 4.61 -4.63 -12.96
CA HIS A 226 5.64 -4.24 -12.00
C HIS A 226 5.24 -4.43 -10.55
N MET A 227 3.95 -4.60 -10.25
CA MET A 227 3.45 -4.88 -8.90
C MET A 227 3.25 -6.39 -8.63
N ALA A 228 3.45 -7.26 -9.61
CA ALA A 228 3.35 -8.71 -9.43
C ALA A 228 4.35 -9.18 -8.36
N GLY A 229 3.85 -9.85 -7.32
CA GLY A 229 4.68 -10.29 -6.18
C GLY A 229 5.21 -9.15 -5.27
N ARG A 230 4.82 -7.90 -5.50
CA ARG A 230 5.30 -6.72 -4.75
C ARG A 230 4.18 -5.94 -4.07
N CYS A 231 2.94 -6.10 -4.52
CA CYS A 231 1.79 -5.34 -4.03
C CYS A 231 1.42 -5.73 -2.60
N ALA A 232 1.53 -4.79 -1.66
CA ALA A 232 1.16 -4.98 -0.25
C ALA A 232 -0.36 -5.12 0.00
N GLY A 233 -1.20 -5.00 -1.03
CA GLY A 233 -2.66 -5.12 -0.92
C GLY A 233 -3.33 -3.94 -0.19
N CYS A 234 -2.65 -2.81 -0.03
CA CYS A 234 -3.13 -1.68 0.77
C CYS A 234 -4.30 -0.90 0.16
N GLY A 235 -4.65 -1.09 -1.12
CA GLY A 235 -5.79 -0.46 -1.80
C GLY A 235 -5.71 1.05 -2.04
N GLU A 236 -4.60 1.70 -1.68
CA GLU A 236 -4.43 3.15 -1.82
C GLU A 236 -4.58 3.64 -3.26
N CYS A 237 -4.16 2.84 -4.24
CA CYS A 237 -4.28 3.19 -5.65
C CYS A 237 -5.73 3.34 -6.12
N THR A 238 -6.66 2.51 -5.62
CA THR A 238 -8.11 2.66 -5.88
C THR A 238 -8.65 3.87 -5.16
N ARG A 239 -8.31 4.04 -3.87
CA ARG A 239 -8.78 5.16 -3.05
C ARG A 239 -8.39 6.51 -3.63
N ALA A 240 -7.17 6.63 -4.15
CA ALA A 240 -6.64 7.89 -4.69
C ALA A 240 -7.07 8.16 -6.14
N CYS A 241 -7.73 7.22 -6.81
CA CYS A 241 -8.09 7.37 -8.21
C CYS A 241 -9.31 8.31 -8.36
N PRO A 242 -9.17 9.49 -9.01
CA PRO A 242 -10.29 10.41 -9.20
C PRO A 242 -11.34 9.87 -10.17
N SER A 243 -10.97 8.91 -11.02
CA SER A 243 -11.88 8.21 -11.94
C SER A 243 -12.47 6.93 -11.35
N HIS A 244 -12.26 6.67 -10.05
CA HIS A 244 -12.79 5.50 -9.33
C HIS A 244 -12.49 4.16 -9.99
N ILE A 245 -11.35 4.03 -10.68
CA ILE A 245 -10.92 2.77 -11.30
C ILE A 245 -10.53 1.78 -10.19
N PRO A 246 -11.04 0.54 -10.20
CA PRO A 246 -10.76 -0.45 -9.16
C PRO A 246 -9.37 -1.08 -9.29
N LEU A 247 -8.31 -0.25 -9.25
CA LEU A 247 -6.92 -0.67 -9.49
C LEU A 247 -6.43 -1.72 -8.49
N SER A 248 -6.92 -1.71 -7.24
CA SER A 248 -6.56 -2.74 -6.27
C SER A 248 -7.16 -4.10 -6.62
N LEU A 249 -8.25 -4.15 -7.40
CA LEU A 249 -8.89 -5.39 -7.83
C LEU A 249 -8.02 -6.14 -8.85
N ILE A 250 -7.51 -5.44 -9.88
CA ILE A 250 -6.59 -6.07 -10.85
C ILE A 250 -5.28 -6.50 -10.18
N LEU A 251 -4.77 -5.72 -9.22
CA LEU A 251 -3.57 -6.07 -8.45
C LEU A 251 -3.80 -7.30 -7.56
N ALA A 252 -4.96 -7.42 -6.93
CA ALA A 252 -5.33 -8.59 -6.14
C ALA A 252 -5.50 -9.84 -7.00
N HIS A 253 -6.07 -9.70 -8.20
CA HIS A 253 -6.14 -10.79 -9.18
C HIS A 253 -4.75 -11.28 -9.58
N VAL A 254 -3.82 -10.36 -9.89
CA VAL A 254 -2.42 -10.73 -10.18
C VAL A 254 -1.72 -11.37 -8.97
N ALA A 255 -1.97 -10.87 -7.75
CA ALA A 255 -1.40 -11.45 -6.54
C ALA A 255 -1.85 -12.91 -6.34
N ARG A 256 -3.13 -13.23 -6.56
CA ARG A 256 -3.62 -14.62 -6.53
C ARG A 256 -2.98 -15.48 -7.63
N HIS A 257 -2.74 -14.90 -8.79
CA HIS A 257 -2.06 -15.62 -9.87
C HIS A 257 -0.60 -15.95 -9.50
N VAL A 258 0.11 -15.00 -8.90
CA VAL A 258 1.46 -15.21 -8.36
C VAL A 258 1.45 -16.30 -7.27
N GLU A 259 0.48 -16.27 -6.36
CA GLU A 259 0.35 -17.28 -5.32
C GLU A 259 0.14 -18.69 -5.90
N ARG A 260 -0.79 -18.82 -6.85
CA ARG A 260 -1.06 -20.13 -7.51
C ARG A 260 0.14 -20.67 -8.29
N ARG A 261 0.91 -19.77 -8.92
CA ARG A 261 1.99 -20.16 -9.82
C ARG A 261 3.31 -20.39 -9.10
N PHE A 262 3.59 -19.59 -8.08
CA PHE A 262 4.88 -19.57 -7.38
C PHE A 262 4.80 -19.91 -5.90
N GLY A 263 3.61 -20.18 -5.36
CA GLY A 263 3.41 -20.42 -3.93
C GLY A 263 3.78 -19.21 -3.06
N TYR A 264 3.77 -18.00 -3.62
CA TYR A 264 4.26 -16.81 -2.96
C TYR A 264 3.14 -15.81 -2.68
N GLN A 265 3.09 -15.36 -1.43
CA GLN A 265 2.30 -14.21 -0.98
C GLN A 265 3.23 -13.13 -0.44
N VAL A 266 2.89 -11.86 -0.69
CA VAL A 266 3.63 -10.74 -0.11
C VAL A 266 3.47 -10.77 1.40
N ASP A 267 4.58 -10.94 2.10
CA ASP A 267 4.67 -11.00 3.56
C ASP A 267 5.42 -9.79 4.11
N ASP A 268 5.30 -9.56 5.42
CA ASP A 268 6.03 -8.55 6.17
C ASP A 268 7.36 -9.07 6.74
N ASP A 269 7.82 -10.25 6.32
CA ASP A 269 9.21 -10.72 6.50
C ASP A 269 10.06 -10.28 5.30
N PRO A 270 11.03 -9.37 5.48
CA PRO A 270 11.88 -8.92 4.38
C PRO A 270 12.88 -9.95 3.87
N SER A 271 13.12 -11.05 4.61
CA SER A 271 14.04 -12.12 4.21
C SER A 271 13.45 -13.05 3.14
N ILE A 272 12.12 -13.09 3.00
CA ILE A 272 11.45 -13.93 2.00
C ILE A 272 11.58 -13.29 0.62
N PRO A 273 12.31 -13.87 -0.34
CA PRO A 273 12.53 -13.28 -1.65
C PRO A 273 11.24 -13.27 -2.47
N ALA A 274 10.99 -12.17 -3.19
CA ALA A 274 9.88 -12.11 -4.15
C ALA A 274 10.25 -12.86 -5.44
N PRO A 275 9.28 -13.51 -6.13
CA PRO A 275 9.55 -14.29 -7.34
C PRO A 275 10.26 -13.49 -8.44
N ILE A 276 9.99 -12.20 -8.56
CA ILE A 276 10.64 -11.33 -9.55
C ILE A 276 12.14 -11.08 -9.25
N GLY A 277 12.57 -11.29 -8.01
CA GLY A 277 13.95 -11.12 -7.56
C GLY A 277 14.65 -12.43 -7.17
N ALA A 278 14.02 -13.58 -7.43
CA ALA A 278 14.52 -14.88 -7.06
C ALA A 278 14.58 -15.81 -8.28
N PHE A 279 15.55 -16.71 -8.27
CA PHE A 279 15.66 -17.81 -9.23
C PHE A 279 15.60 -19.14 -8.49
N LYS A 280 14.86 -20.10 -9.07
CA LYS A 280 14.82 -21.50 -8.63
C LYS A 280 15.20 -22.39 -9.80
N THR A 281 15.93 -23.46 -9.53
CA THR A 281 16.38 -24.41 -10.56
C THR A 281 15.24 -25.21 -11.18
N ASP A 282 14.10 -25.28 -10.50
CA ASP A 282 12.87 -25.96 -10.90
C ASP A 282 11.79 -25.00 -11.45
N ASP A 283 12.13 -23.73 -11.68
CA ASP A 283 11.20 -22.78 -12.33
C ASP A 283 10.86 -23.31 -13.73
N SER A 284 9.55 -23.24 -14.08
CA SER A 284 9.08 -23.65 -15.41
C SER A 284 9.75 -22.82 -16.50
N GLN A 285 10.28 -23.48 -17.51
CA GLN A 285 10.92 -22.87 -18.69
C GLN A 285 10.13 -23.13 -19.99
N GLU A 286 8.92 -23.66 -19.88
CA GLU A 286 8.10 -24.01 -21.04
C GLU A 286 7.77 -22.84 -21.97
N PHE A 287 7.93 -21.59 -21.47
CA PHE A 287 7.71 -20.35 -22.25
C PHE A 287 8.99 -19.86 -22.94
N ILE A 288 10.13 -20.49 -22.70
CA ILE A 288 11.40 -20.18 -23.40
C ILE A 288 11.44 -21.09 -24.63
N LEU A 289 11.29 -20.48 -25.80
CA LEU A 289 11.38 -21.14 -27.11
C LEU A 289 12.79 -21.15 -27.65
#